data_6dfe0df0d57c946ae4fab1262ab868bb
#
_entry.id   6dfe0df0d57c946ae4fab1262ab868bb
#
_cell.length_a   1.000
_cell.length_b   1.000
_cell.length_c   1.000
_cell.angle_alpha   90.00
_cell.angle_beta   90.00
_cell.angle_gamma   90.00
#
_symmetry.space_group_name_H-M   'P 1'
#
loop_
_entity.id
_entity.type
_entity.pdbx_description
1 polymer ?
#
loop_
_entity_poly.entity_id
_entity_poly.type
_entity_poly.pdbx_seq_one_letter_code
_entity_poly.pdbx_strand_id
1 'polypeptide(L)'
;MRYYPRRRSLVKYVIGLLVSLLAHVEVIDLDNVPLQGGFLVTTNHVSLLDPILVFIIIPRKDVTALVAKKHQKNPLFRWVVDSVSGIWLNREEPDAHAIRAARELLQNGGVLGISPEGTRSHNGSLIPPKTGAAYLAEIAHVPVIPVAITGTHNGILRAFTLQRPHITVRFGKPFTLPPVDRRKRDADLVCNTDEIMCRIAAMLPATYHGVYAEHPRLNELLRAEEKS
;
A
#
# COMPACT_ATOMS: atom_id res chain seq x y z
N MET A 1 -10.10 -3.73 18.78
CA MET A 1 -9.77 -4.61 17.63
C MET A 1 -9.40 -6.00 18.17
N ARG A 2 -9.99 -7.11 17.69
CA ARG A 2 -9.62 -8.47 18.16
C ARG A 2 -8.33 -8.90 17.45
N TYR A 3 -7.26 -9.14 18.19
CA TYR A 3 -5.97 -9.60 17.67
C TYR A 3 -5.86 -11.12 17.82
N TYR A 4 -5.60 -11.83 16.70
CA TYR A 4 -5.49 -13.29 16.65
C TYR A 4 -4.07 -13.72 16.22
N PRO A 5 -3.06 -13.71 17.10
CA PRO A 5 -1.66 -13.86 16.71
C PRO A 5 -1.35 -15.19 16.01
N ARG A 6 -1.92 -16.31 16.49
CA ARG A 6 -1.69 -17.64 15.89
C ARG A 6 -2.31 -17.76 14.49
N ARG A 7 -3.55 -17.26 14.31
CA ARG A 7 -4.22 -17.27 13.00
C ARG A 7 -3.48 -16.39 11.99
N ARG A 8 -3.04 -15.22 12.43
CA ARG A 8 -2.28 -14.28 11.62
C ARG A 8 -0.98 -14.90 11.11
N SER A 9 -0.19 -15.53 12.00
CA SER A 9 1.05 -16.20 11.64
C SER A 9 0.81 -17.36 10.67
N LEU A 10 -0.23 -18.14 10.89
CA LEU A 10 -0.62 -19.23 9.99
C LEU A 10 -1.01 -18.70 8.60
N VAL A 11 -1.86 -17.67 8.55
CA VAL A 11 -2.29 -17.03 7.28
C VAL A 11 -1.07 -16.47 6.53
N LYS A 12 -0.18 -15.75 7.24
CA LYS A 12 1.05 -15.21 6.64
C LYS A 12 1.94 -16.32 6.08
N TYR A 13 2.13 -17.41 6.82
CA TYR A 13 2.94 -18.54 6.40
C TYR A 13 2.34 -19.26 5.17
N VAL A 14 1.05 -19.61 5.23
CA VAL A 14 0.36 -20.32 4.14
C VAL A 14 0.35 -19.48 2.86
N ILE A 15 0.01 -18.19 2.97
CA ILE A 15 0.01 -17.30 1.81
C ILE A 15 1.43 -17.12 1.27
N GLY A 16 2.42 -16.93 2.14
CA GLY A 16 3.82 -16.83 1.74
C GLY A 16 4.31 -18.06 0.99
N LEU A 17 3.97 -19.26 1.47
CA LEU A 17 4.28 -20.51 0.79
C LEU A 17 3.61 -20.59 -0.59
N LEU A 18 2.31 -20.28 -0.69
CA LEU A 18 1.60 -20.27 -1.96
C LEU A 18 2.22 -19.29 -2.96
N VAL A 19 2.53 -18.06 -2.51
CA VAL A 19 3.18 -17.06 -3.35
C VAL A 19 4.56 -17.54 -3.83
N SER A 20 5.37 -18.13 -2.96
CA SER A 20 6.71 -18.64 -3.32
C SER A 20 6.67 -19.81 -4.32
N LEU A 21 5.61 -20.62 -4.28
CA LEU A 21 5.40 -21.71 -5.24
C LEU A 21 4.90 -21.18 -6.60
N LEU A 22 4.05 -20.17 -6.59
CA LEU A 22 3.33 -19.71 -7.77
C LEU A 22 3.99 -18.51 -8.48
N ALA A 23 4.90 -17.80 -7.83
CA ALA A 23 5.57 -16.62 -8.37
C ALA A 23 7.05 -16.58 -7.98
N HIS A 24 7.84 -15.86 -8.75
CA HIS A 24 9.19 -15.45 -8.36
C HIS A 24 9.12 -14.02 -7.85
N VAL A 25 9.34 -13.83 -6.54
CA VAL A 25 9.24 -12.51 -5.91
C VAL A 25 10.62 -11.99 -5.56
N GLU A 26 10.99 -10.87 -6.16
CA GLU A 26 12.18 -10.10 -5.84
C GLU A 26 11.81 -8.96 -4.91
N VAL A 27 12.53 -8.83 -3.79
CA VAL A 27 12.32 -7.76 -2.80
C VAL A 27 13.56 -6.86 -2.78
N ILE A 28 13.36 -5.58 -3.00
CA ILE A 28 14.41 -4.57 -3.09
C ILE A 28 14.24 -3.55 -1.97
N ASP A 29 15.35 -3.18 -1.33
CA ASP A 29 15.43 -2.12 -0.32
C ASP A 29 14.52 -2.36 0.92
N LEU A 30 14.35 -3.63 1.33
CA LEU A 30 13.52 -3.99 2.51
C LEU A 30 14.04 -3.35 3.81
N ASP A 31 15.32 -3.03 3.88
CA ASP A 31 15.97 -2.36 5.03
C ASP A 31 15.43 -0.94 5.27
N ASN A 32 14.76 -0.34 4.28
CA ASN A 32 14.04 0.92 4.45
C ASN A 32 12.81 0.80 5.36
N VAL A 33 12.35 -0.42 5.67
CA VAL A 33 11.17 -0.64 6.52
C VAL A 33 11.53 -0.59 8.00
N PRO A 34 11.02 0.38 8.77
CA PRO A 34 11.30 0.47 10.20
C PRO A 34 10.78 -0.74 10.97
N LEU A 35 11.61 -1.30 11.84
CA LEU A 35 11.23 -2.42 12.70
C LEU A 35 10.32 -1.99 13.86
N GLN A 36 10.27 -0.70 14.19
CA GLN A 36 9.48 -0.12 15.27
C GLN A 36 8.81 1.19 14.84
N GLY A 37 7.84 1.64 15.63
CA GLY A 37 7.06 2.85 15.34
C GLY A 37 5.94 2.62 14.32
N GLY A 38 4.98 3.54 14.30
CA GLY A 38 3.88 3.53 13.34
C GLY A 38 4.28 4.16 12.01
N PHE A 39 3.82 3.59 10.91
CA PHE A 39 4.00 4.18 9.59
C PHE A 39 2.91 3.72 8.61
N LEU A 40 2.69 4.55 7.60
CA LEU A 40 1.78 4.26 6.51
C LEU A 40 2.57 3.69 5.32
N VAL A 41 2.17 2.51 4.84
CA VAL A 41 2.69 1.94 3.60
C VAL A 41 1.76 2.30 2.47
N THR A 42 2.28 2.94 1.43
CA THR A 42 1.51 3.30 0.23
C THR A 42 2.04 2.57 -0.99
N THR A 43 1.14 1.97 -1.79
CA THR A 43 1.54 1.20 -2.97
C THR A 43 0.61 1.45 -4.14
N ASN A 44 1.12 1.31 -5.37
CA ASN A 44 0.29 1.19 -6.56
C ASN A 44 -0.60 -0.06 -6.47
N HIS A 45 -1.71 -0.08 -7.21
CA HIS A 45 -2.69 -1.14 -7.07
C HIS A 45 -3.22 -1.63 -8.42
N VAL A 46 -2.60 -2.68 -8.93
CA VAL A 46 -2.99 -3.32 -10.20
C VAL A 46 -3.57 -4.72 -10.02
N SER A 47 -3.35 -5.32 -8.83
CA SER A 47 -3.78 -6.70 -8.53
C SER A 47 -4.27 -6.85 -7.09
N LEU A 48 -5.06 -7.90 -6.83
CA LEU A 48 -5.37 -8.33 -5.46
C LEU A 48 -4.14 -8.86 -4.72
N LEU A 49 -3.07 -9.20 -5.43
CA LEU A 49 -1.82 -9.66 -4.83
C LEU A 49 -1.04 -8.53 -4.15
N ASP A 50 -1.19 -7.28 -4.58
CA ASP A 50 -0.38 -6.16 -4.09
C ASP A 50 -0.45 -6.00 -2.57
N PRO A 51 -1.63 -5.85 -1.92
CA PRO A 51 -1.71 -5.75 -0.47
C PRO A 51 -1.29 -7.03 0.24
N ILE A 52 -1.44 -8.19 -0.41
CA ILE A 52 -1.01 -9.48 0.12
C ILE A 52 0.52 -9.53 0.19
N LEU A 53 1.22 -9.10 -0.87
CA LEU A 53 2.68 -9.05 -0.91
C LEU A 53 3.23 -8.14 0.16
N VAL A 54 2.69 -6.92 0.30
CA VAL A 54 3.06 -5.99 1.38
C VAL A 54 2.90 -6.65 2.75
N PHE A 55 1.77 -7.33 2.98
CA PHE A 55 1.48 -8.00 4.25
C PHE A 55 2.46 -9.14 4.56
N ILE A 56 2.83 -9.99 3.58
CA ILE A 56 3.71 -11.14 3.83
C ILE A 56 5.18 -10.76 3.91
N ILE A 57 5.62 -9.72 3.16
CA ILE A 57 7.02 -9.31 3.07
C ILE A 57 7.46 -8.52 4.30
N ILE A 58 6.67 -7.54 4.74
CA ILE A 58 7.05 -6.68 5.86
C ILE A 58 7.29 -7.53 7.12
N PRO A 59 8.49 -7.47 7.75
CA PRO A 59 8.87 -8.34 8.87
C PRO A 59 8.29 -7.87 10.21
N ARG A 60 7.00 -7.48 10.21
CA ARG A 60 6.28 -7.00 11.40
C ARG A 60 5.00 -7.80 11.63
N LYS A 61 4.59 -7.87 12.90
CA LYS A 61 3.39 -8.62 13.30
C LYS A 61 2.12 -7.78 13.32
N ASP A 62 2.24 -6.48 13.21
CA ASP A 62 1.17 -5.48 13.35
C ASP A 62 0.79 -4.80 12.02
N VAL A 63 1.22 -5.39 10.90
CA VAL A 63 0.85 -4.91 9.55
C VAL A 63 -0.62 -5.19 9.29
N THR A 64 -1.39 -4.21 8.91
CA THR A 64 -2.78 -4.36 8.48
C THR A 64 -3.10 -3.50 7.27
N ALA A 65 -4.32 -3.59 6.75
CA ALA A 65 -4.74 -2.83 5.59
C ALA A 65 -6.18 -2.35 5.72
N LEU A 66 -6.51 -1.26 5.00
CA LEU A 66 -7.88 -0.85 4.76
C LEU A 66 -8.49 -1.68 3.64
N VAL A 67 -9.59 -2.36 3.92
CA VAL A 67 -10.26 -3.27 2.99
C VAL A 67 -11.69 -2.82 2.74
N ALA A 68 -12.10 -2.75 1.46
CA ALA A 68 -13.45 -2.31 1.11
C ALA A 68 -14.53 -3.28 1.65
N LYS A 69 -15.55 -2.74 2.35
CA LYS A 69 -16.69 -3.50 2.92
C LYS A 69 -17.42 -4.37 1.91
N LYS A 70 -17.43 -4.01 0.62
CA LYS A 70 -18.08 -4.83 -0.43
C LYS A 70 -17.57 -6.28 -0.48
N HIS A 71 -16.32 -6.52 -0.08
CA HIS A 71 -15.72 -7.86 -0.05
C HIS A 71 -16.07 -8.67 1.20
N GLN A 72 -16.71 -8.05 2.21
CA GLN A 72 -17.10 -8.69 3.47
C GLN A 72 -18.18 -9.79 3.27
N LYS A 73 -18.88 -9.76 2.14
CA LYS A 73 -19.90 -10.76 1.78
C LYS A 73 -19.31 -12.14 1.47
N ASN A 74 -18.03 -12.21 1.05
CA ASN A 74 -17.34 -13.48 0.83
C ASN A 74 -16.81 -14.01 2.17
N PRO A 75 -17.28 -15.18 2.67
CA PRO A 75 -16.93 -15.66 4.01
C PRO A 75 -15.46 -16.03 4.16
N LEU A 76 -14.82 -16.59 3.11
CA LEU A 76 -13.41 -16.94 3.14
C LEU A 76 -12.53 -15.66 3.16
N PHE A 77 -12.86 -14.70 2.30
CA PHE A 77 -12.13 -13.44 2.25
C PHE A 77 -12.27 -12.66 3.56
N ARG A 78 -13.50 -12.62 4.13
CA ARG A 78 -13.77 -12.04 5.44
C ARG A 78 -12.93 -12.71 6.52
N TRP A 79 -12.88 -14.05 6.55
CA TRP A 79 -12.08 -14.79 7.54
C TRP A 79 -10.59 -14.44 7.45
N VAL A 80 -10.03 -14.33 6.23
CA VAL A 80 -8.64 -13.91 6.02
C VAL A 80 -8.42 -12.49 6.55
N VAL A 81 -9.24 -11.53 6.16
CA VAL A 81 -9.13 -10.12 6.57
C VAL A 81 -9.26 -9.97 8.08
N ASP A 82 -10.23 -10.64 8.71
CA ASP A 82 -10.43 -10.61 10.16
C ASP A 82 -9.24 -11.28 10.88
N SER A 83 -8.65 -12.34 10.31
CA SER A 83 -7.47 -13.02 10.88
C SER A 83 -6.22 -12.14 10.90
N VAL A 84 -6.10 -11.22 9.96
CA VAL A 84 -5.01 -10.23 9.89
C VAL A 84 -5.38 -8.88 10.51
N SER A 85 -6.54 -8.81 11.17
CA SER A 85 -7.07 -7.61 11.81
C SER A 85 -7.26 -6.45 10.82
N GLY A 86 -7.68 -6.74 9.59
CA GLY A 86 -7.97 -5.74 8.57
C GLY A 86 -9.09 -4.80 8.98
N ILE A 87 -8.97 -3.54 8.59
CA ILE A 87 -9.97 -2.51 8.87
C ILE A 87 -10.92 -2.42 7.69
N TRP A 88 -12.20 -2.75 7.92
CA TRP A 88 -13.22 -2.63 6.91
C TRP A 88 -13.61 -1.17 6.69
N LEU A 89 -13.52 -0.70 5.45
CA LEU A 89 -13.81 0.68 5.04
C LEU A 89 -15.01 0.72 4.11
N ASN A 90 -16.04 1.52 4.45
CA ASN A 90 -17.03 1.95 3.48
C ASN A 90 -16.41 3.03 2.57
N ARG A 91 -16.43 2.78 1.25
CA ARG A 91 -15.85 3.73 0.27
C ARG A 91 -16.89 4.62 -0.39
N GLU A 92 -18.16 4.32 -0.14
CA GLU A 92 -19.31 5.04 -0.71
C GLU A 92 -19.72 6.22 0.17
N GLU A 93 -19.39 6.14 1.48
CA GLU A 93 -19.71 7.17 2.47
C GLU A 93 -18.51 7.44 3.40
N PRO A 94 -18.43 8.62 4.04
CA PRO A 94 -17.42 8.91 5.04
C PRO A 94 -17.49 7.92 6.21
N ASP A 95 -16.47 7.09 6.38
CA ASP A 95 -16.41 6.08 7.44
C ASP A 95 -15.49 6.55 8.59
N ALA A 96 -16.04 7.42 9.45
CA ALA A 96 -15.31 7.97 10.59
C ALA A 96 -14.80 6.90 11.55
N HIS A 97 -15.49 5.74 11.65
CA HIS A 97 -15.06 4.63 12.50
C HIS A 97 -13.79 3.97 11.94
N ALA A 98 -13.76 3.70 10.63
CA ALA A 98 -12.57 3.11 9.97
C ALA A 98 -11.38 4.07 10.04
N ILE A 99 -11.59 5.37 9.83
CA ILE A 99 -10.54 6.40 9.93
C ILE A 99 -10.00 6.49 11.37
N ARG A 100 -10.87 6.49 12.38
CA ARG A 100 -10.44 6.50 13.77
C ARG A 100 -9.61 5.25 14.12
N ALA A 101 -10.08 4.07 13.73
CA ALA A 101 -9.37 2.81 13.97
C ALA A 101 -7.99 2.78 13.27
N ALA A 102 -7.91 3.31 12.04
CA ALA A 102 -6.66 3.45 11.30
C ALA A 102 -5.67 4.40 12.01
N ARG A 103 -6.16 5.56 12.45
CA ARG A 103 -5.36 6.53 13.20
C ARG A 103 -4.84 5.93 14.52
N GLU A 104 -5.70 5.31 15.30
CA GLU A 104 -5.33 4.67 16.58
C GLU A 104 -4.28 3.57 16.36
N LEU A 105 -4.43 2.74 15.33
CA LEU A 105 -3.43 1.74 14.96
C LEU A 105 -2.06 2.39 14.72
N LEU A 106 -2.01 3.41 13.86
CA LEU A 106 -0.77 4.11 13.50
C LEU A 106 -0.12 4.79 14.70
N GLN A 107 -0.90 5.49 15.52
CA GLN A 107 -0.41 6.19 16.73
C GLN A 107 0.09 5.22 17.81
N ASN A 108 -0.42 3.98 17.84
CA ASN A 108 0.06 2.92 18.72
C ASN A 108 1.24 2.14 18.13
N GLY A 109 1.88 2.67 17.09
CA GLY A 109 3.08 2.08 16.51
C GLY A 109 2.81 1.01 15.45
N GLY A 110 1.55 0.76 15.05
CA GLY A 110 1.19 -0.24 14.05
C GLY A 110 1.46 0.22 12.61
N VAL A 111 1.42 -0.72 11.68
CA VAL A 111 1.65 -0.51 10.25
C VAL A 111 0.34 -0.64 9.47
N LEU A 112 0.01 0.38 8.69
CA LEU A 112 -1.18 0.38 7.84
C LEU A 112 -0.80 0.44 6.37
N GLY A 113 -1.23 -0.56 5.60
CA GLY A 113 -1.14 -0.55 4.13
C GLY A 113 -2.37 0.08 3.49
N ILE A 114 -2.16 0.98 2.55
CA ILE A 114 -3.20 1.62 1.76
C ILE A 114 -2.70 1.85 0.34
N SER A 115 -3.60 1.70 -0.64
CA SER A 115 -3.36 2.18 -2.00
C SER A 115 -4.08 3.51 -2.21
N PRO A 116 -3.36 4.62 -2.49
CA PRO A 116 -3.98 5.93 -2.67
C PRO A 116 -4.99 5.95 -3.82
N GLU A 117 -4.81 5.12 -4.84
CA GLU A 117 -5.73 4.96 -5.97
C GLU A 117 -7.15 4.55 -5.55
N GLY A 118 -7.28 3.89 -4.39
CA GLY A 118 -8.57 3.49 -3.83
C GLY A 118 -9.32 2.41 -4.63
N THR A 119 -8.84 2.02 -5.79
CA THR A 119 -9.33 0.92 -6.62
C THR A 119 -8.19 0.34 -7.43
N ARG A 120 -8.40 -0.83 -8.03
CA ARG A 120 -7.39 -1.42 -8.91
C ARG A 120 -7.38 -0.72 -10.26
N SER A 121 -6.17 -0.45 -10.75
CA SER A 121 -5.95 -0.04 -12.13
C SER A 121 -6.21 -1.22 -13.08
N HIS A 122 -7.01 -1.02 -14.12
CA HIS A 122 -7.32 -2.06 -15.11
C HIS A 122 -6.30 -2.11 -16.26
N ASN A 123 -5.60 -1.01 -16.50
CA ASN A 123 -4.60 -0.90 -17.58
C ASN A 123 -3.16 -1.14 -17.11
N GLY A 124 -2.97 -1.42 -15.81
CA GLY A 124 -1.65 -1.71 -15.21
C GLY A 124 -0.80 -0.47 -14.90
N SER A 125 -1.29 0.75 -15.17
CA SER A 125 -0.58 2.00 -14.87
C SER A 125 -1.28 2.79 -13.75
N LEU A 126 -0.59 3.78 -13.16
CA LEU A 126 -1.14 4.63 -12.10
C LEU A 126 -2.37 5.41 -12.58
N ILE A 127 -3.40 5.45 -11.76
CA ILE A 127 -4.64 6.18 -11.97
C ILE A 127 -4.78 7.31 -10.94
N PRO A 128 -5.71 8.28 -11.15
CA PRO A 128 -5.91 9.38 -10.22
C PRO A 128 -6.16 8.89 -8.79
N PRO A 129 -5.41 9.39 -7.79
CA PRO A 129 -5.52 8.96 -6.41
C PRO A 129 -6.64 9.69 -5.66
N LYS A 130 -6.91 9.20 -4.44
CA LYS A 130 -7.73 9.86 -3.42
C LYS A 130 -6.83 10.37 -2.30
N THR A 131 -7.22 11.46 -1.66
CA THR A 131 -6.42 12.13 -0.61
C THR A 131 -6.39 11.38 0.74
N GLY A 132 -7.08 10.24 0.85
CA GLY A 132 -7.22 9.49 2.10
C GLY A 132 -5.89 9.02 2.72
N ALA A 133 -4.88 8.69 1.91
CA ALA A 133 -3.56 8.29 2.40
C ALA A 133 -2.82 9.48 3.03
N ALA A 134 -2.79 10.62 2.34
CA ALA A 134 -2.20 11.86 2.86
C ALA A 134 -2.91 12.34 4.13
N TYR A 135 -4.24 12.28 4.15
CA TYR A 135 -5.03 12.60 5.31
C TYR A 135 -4.73 11.72 6.53
N LEU A 136 -4.61 10.41 6.35
CA LEU A 136 -4.27 9.49 7.44
C LEU A 136 -2.86 9.72 7.98
N ALA A 137 -1.88 9.95 7.11
CA ALA A 137 -0.51 10.27 7.53
C ALA A 137 -0.47 11.57 8.35
N GLU A 138 -1.22 12.59 7.90
CA GLU A 138 -1.33 13.88 8.59
C GLU A 138 -1.94 13.73 9.98
N ILE A 139 -3.13 13.13 10.12
CA ILE A 139 -3.82 13.04 11.42
C ILE A 139 -3.19 12.06 12.41
N ALA A 140 -2.42 11.09 11.91
CA ALA A 140 -1.69 10.15 12.74
C ALA A 140 -0.27 10.61 13.08
N HIS A 141 0.26 11.63 12.38
CA HIS A 141 1.63 12.16 12.50
C HIS A 141 2.69 11.07 12.32
N VAL A 142 2.54 10.25 11.28
CA VAL A 142 3.45 9.14 10.99
C VAL A 142 4.12 9.30 9.61
N PRO A 143 5.33 8.76 9.43
CA PRO A 143 5.97 8.73 8.12
C PRO A 143 5.23 7.82 7.14
N VAL A 144 5.47 8.07 5.85
CA VAL A 144 4.98 7.28 4.73
C VAL A 144 6.13 6.50 4.11
N ILE A 145 5.91 5.23 3.79
CA ILE A 145 6.82 4.40 3.02
C ILE A 145 6.18 4.12 1.68
N PRO A 146 6.72 4.65 0.58
CA PRO A 146 6.23 4.33 -0.75
C PRO A 146 6.75 2.95 -1.17
N VAL A 147 5.89 2.14 -1.77
CA VAL A 147 6.22 0.79 -2.26
C VAL A 147 5.77 0.67 -3.70
N ALA A 148 6.69 0.31 -4.58
CA ALA A 148 6.42 0.03 -5.98
C ALA A 148 6.33 -1.47 -6.21
N ILE A 149 5.24 -1.92 -6.86
CA ILE A 149 5.00 -3.33 -7.17
C ILE A 149 4.81 -3.46 -8.69
N THR A 150 5.60 -4.34 -9.30
CA THR A 150 5.50 -4.68 -10.73
C THR A 150 5.28 -6.17 -10.92
N GLY A 151 4.79 -6.56 -12.12
CA GLY A 151 4.62 -7.97 -12.48
C GLY A 151 3.36 -8.64 -11.94
N THR A 152 2.54 -7.95 -11.15
CA THR A 152 1.28 -8.49 -10.58
C THR A 152 0.09 -8.34 -11.52
N HIS A 153 0.17 -7.50 -12.54
CA HIS A 153 -0.85 -7.38 -13.58
C HIS A 153 -1.01 -8.73 -14.30
N ASN A 154 -2.22 -9.29 -14.31
CA ASN A 154 -2.49 -10.67 -14.76
C ASN A 154 -1.70 -11.78 -14.00
N GLY A 155 -1.00 -11.43 -12.92
CA GLY A 155 -0.17 -12.36 -12.15
C GLY A 155 -0.95 -13.55 -11.60
N ILE A 156 -2.20 -13.36 -11.18
CA ILE A 156 -3.09 -14.43 -10.73
C ILE A 156 -3.36 -15.43 -11.87
N LEU A 157 -3.71 -14.94 -13.07
CA LEU A 157 -3.96 -15.79 -14.23
C LEU A 157 -2.70 -16.58 -14.63
N ARG A 158 -1.55 -15.91 -14.65
CA ARG A 158 -0.26 -16.56 -14.95
C ARG A 158 0.13 -17.58 -13.90
N ALA A 159 -0.15 -17.33 -12.62
CA ALA A 159 0.07 -18.30 -11.55
C ALA A 159 -0.76 -19.59 -11.76
N PHE A 160 -2.02 -19.47 -12.15
CA PHE A 160 -2.86 -20.62 -12.47
C PHE A 160 -2.38 -21.41 -13.71
N THR A 161 -1.69 -20.77 -14.65
CA THR A 161 -1.06 -21.43 -15.81
C THR A 161 0.36 -21.91 -15.53
N LEU A 162 0.81 -21.92 -14.28
CA LEU A 162 2.15 -22.33 -13.82
C LEU A 162 3.30 -21.55 -14.47
N GLN A 163 3.05 -20.35 -14.98
CA GLN A 163 4.06 -19.51 -15.64
C GLN A 163 4.96 -18.75 -14.66
N ARG A 164 4.76 -18.90 -13.35
CA ARG A 164 5.52 -18.27 -12.26
C ARG A 164 5.93 -16.82 -12.60
N PRO A 165 5.00 -15.86 -12.57
CA PRO A 165 5.30 -14.47 -12.92
C PRO A 165 6.44 -13.93 -12.06
N HIS A 166 7.30 -13.14 -12.67
CA HIS A 166 8.33 -12.37 -11.95
C HIS A 166 7.67 -11.11 -11.38
N ILE A 167 7.74 -10.97 -10.07
CA ILE A 167 7.15 -9.86 -9.32
C ILE A 167 8.27 -9.15 -8.60
N THR A 168 8.37 -7.83 -8.78
CA THR A 168 9.32 -7.01 -8.01
C THR A 168 8.55 -6.14 -7.02
N VAL A 169 9.02 -6.12 -5.77
CA VAL A 169 8.49 -5.26 -4.70
C VAL A 169 9.64 -4.41 -4.17
N ARG A 170 9.63 -3.10 -4.47
CA ARG A 170 10.65 -2.16 -4.02
C ARG A 170 10.11 -1.25 -2.93
N PHE A 171 10.84 -1.12 -1.83
CA PHE A 171 10.53 -0.25 -0.71
C PHE A 171 11.35 1.03 -0.76
N GLY A 172 10.69 2.18 -0.94
CA GLY A 172 11.35 3.47 -0.90
C GLY A 172 11.69 3.91 0.53
N LYS A 173 12.53 4.94 0.64
CA LYS A 173 12.90 5.51 1.94
C LYS A 173 11.67 6.13 2.65
N PRO A 174 11.54 5.97 3.97
CA PRO A 174 10.51 6.66 4.74
C PRO A 174 10.63 8.17 4.58
N PHE A 175 9.50 8.86 4.47
CA PHE A 175 9.46 10.32 4.43
C PHE A 175 8.25 10.86 5.18
N THR A 176 8.34 12.10 5.61
CA THR A 176 7.25 12.82 6.29
C THR A 176 6.64 13.82 5.32
N LEU A 177 5.32 13.87 5.27
CA LEU A 177 4.59 14.83 4.47
C LEU A 177 4.65 16.22 5.12
N PRO A 178 4.66 17.31 4.32
CA PRO A 178 4.48 18.66 4.84
C PRO A 178 3.18 18.79 5.65
N PRO A 179 3.17 19.65 6.68
CA PRO A 179 1.97 19.92 7.47
C PRO A 179 0.88 20.55 6.61
N VAL A 180 -0.37 20.23 6.92
CA VAL A 180 -1.56 20.75 6.22
C VAL A 180 -2.04 22.02 6.87
N ASP A 181 -2.11 23.13 6.12
CA ASP A 181 -2.72 24.37 6.57
C ASP A 181 -4.26 24.25 6.53
N ARG A 182 -4.91 24.51 7.66
CA ARG A 182 -6.39 24.46 7.77
C ARG A 182 -7.10 25.34 6.74
N ARG A 183 -6.48 26.44 6.30
CA ARG A 183 -7.03 27.38 5.32
C ARG A 183 -6.93 26.87 3.87
N LYS A 184 -5.98 25.98 3.60
CA LYS A 184 -5.70 25.42 2.28
C LYS A 184 -5.77 23.88 2.28
N ARG A 185 -6.51 23.32 3.23
CA ARG A 185 -6.50 21.90 3.55
C ARG A 185 -6.63 20.99 2.34
N ASP A 186 -7.59 21.25 1.48
CA ASP A 186 -7.86 20.39 0.32
C ASP A 186 -6.70 20.46 -0.69
N ALA A 187 -6.17 21.64 -0.96
CA ALA A 187 -5.03 21.83 -1.85
C ALA A 187 -3.76 21.14 -1.29
N ASP A 188 -3.48 21.31 0.00
CA ASP A 188 -2.32 20.69 0.64
C ASP A 188 -2.44 19.16 0.67
N LEU A 189 -3.63 18.61 0.90
CA LEU A 189 -3.87 17.16 0.83
C LEU A 189 -3.69 16.62 -0.59
N VAL A 190 -4.07 17.37 -1.62
CA VAL A 190 -3.79 17.00 -3.02
C VAL A 190 -2.29 17.00 -3.27
N CYS A 191 -1.56 18.07 -2.94
CA CYS A 191 -0.11 18.15 -3.08
C CYS A 191 0.62 17.02 -2.35
N ASN A 192 0.20 16.73 -1.11
CA ASN A 192 0.76 15.64 -0.32
C ASN A 192 0.46 14.26 -0.93
N THR A 193 -0.69 14.10 -1.56
CA THR A 193 -1.06 12.88 -2.27
C THR A 193 -0.21 12.71 -3.53
N ASP A 194 -0.01 13.79 -4.29
CA ASP A 194 0.86 13.77 -5.47
C ASP A 194 2.32 13.47 -5.10
N GLU A 195 2.82 13.99 -3.97
CA GLU A 195 4.15 13.63 -3.44
C GLU A 195 4.26 12.12 -3.18
N ILE A 196 3.24 11.50 -2.53
CA ILE A 196 3.19 10.05 -2.32
C ILE A 196 3.25 9.30 -3.66
N MET A 197 2.39 9.69 -4.60
CA MET A 197 2.27 9.01 -5.89
C MET A 197 3.52 9.18 -6.76
N CYS A 198 4.12 10.36 -6.78
CA CYS A 198 5.36 10.61 -7.51
C CYS A 198 6.53 9.79 -6.96
N ARG A 199 6.62 9.58 -5.65
CA ARG A 199 7.62 8.69 -5.06
C ARG A 199 7.40 7.23 -5.40
N ILE A 200 6.15 6.77 -5.51
CA ILE A 200 5.83 5.44 -6.03
C ILE A 200 6.21 5.36 -7.51
N ALA A 201 5.82 6.37 -8.31
CA ALA A 201 6.09 6.42 -9.74
C ALA A 201 7.59 6.41 -10.06
N ALA A 202 8.41 7.14 -9.29
CA ALA A 202 9.86 7.19 -9.47
C ALA A 202 10.53 5.80 -9.36
N MET A 203 9.97 4.89 -8.57
CA MET A 203 10.46 3.52 -8.45
C MET A 203 9.88 2.55 -9.48
N LEU A 204 8.93 2.97 -10.29
CA LEU A 204 8.25 2.16 -11.31
C LEU A 204 8.85 2.42 -12.72
N PRO A 205 8.82 1.43 -13.60
CA PRO A 205 9.10 1.65 -15.02
C PRO A 205 8.14 2.69 -15.65
N ALA A 206 8.59 3.45 -16.63
CA ALA A 206 7.81 4.51 -17.28
C ALA A 206 6.43 4.05 -17.80
N THR A 207 6.31 2.79 -18.20
CA THR A 207 5.04 2.19 -18.65
C THR A 207 3.97 2.13 -17.55
N TYR A 208 4.36 2.24 -16.28
CA TYR A 208 3.46 2.26 -15.13
C TYR A 208 3.05 3.66 -14.68
N HIS A 209 3.72 4.74 -15.16
CA HIS A 209 3.50 6.10 -14.64
C HIS A 209 2.08 6.63 -14.85
N GLY A 210 1.37 6.21 -15.92
CA GLY A 210 -0.02 6.56 -16.17
C GLY A 210 -0.26 8.08 -16.12
N VAL A 211 -1.16 8.52 -15.23
CA VAL A 211 -1.48 9.96 -15.10
C VAL A 211 -0.34 10.81 -14.53
N TYR A 212 0.72 10.19 -14.02
CA TYR A 212 1.90 10.87 -13.47
C TYR A 212 3.07 11.00 -14.45
N ALA A 213 2.96 10.46 -15.70
CA ALA A 213 4.06 10.44 -16.67
C ALA A 213 4.70 11.81 -16.93
N GLU A 214 3.88 12.87 -16.96
CA GLU A 214 4.30 14.25 -17.23
C GLU A 214 4.36 15.12 -15.95
N HIS A 215 4.20 14.51 -14.76
CA HIS A 215 4.09 15.30 -13.53
C HIS A 215 5.44 15.95 -13.17
N PRO A 216 5.50 17.30 -12.93
CA PRO A 216 6.75 18.02 -12.67
C PRO A 216 7.55 17.40 -11.50
N ARG A 217 6.85 17.02 -10.42
CA ARG A 217 7.47 16.43 -9.24
C ARG A 217 8.13 15.09 -9.53
N LEU A 218 7.53 14.25 -10.38
CA LEU A 218 8.16 13.00 -10.81
C LEU A 218 9.47 13.26 -11.56
N ASN A 219 9.47 14.22 -12.47
CA ASN A 219 10.67 14.59 -13.23
C ASN A 219 11.81 15.09 -12.31
N GLU A 220 11.48 15.82 -11.23
CA GLU A 220 12.47 16.23 -10.22
C GLU A 220 13.06 15.03 -9.48
N LEU A 221 12.23 14.07 -9.08
CA LEU A 221 12.66 12.85 -8.36
C LEU A 221 13.58 11.99 -9.23
N LEU A 222 13.20 11.75 -10.48
CA LEU A 222 14.02 10.97 -11.44
C LEU A 222 15.39 11.59 -11.66
N ARG A 223 15.46 12.93 -11.85
CA ARG A 223 16.74 13.65 -11.98
C ARG A 223 17.60 13.61 -10.73
N ALA A 224 16.99 13.51 -9.56
CA ALA A 224 17.74 13.39 -8.29
C ALA A 224 18.35 12.00 -8.13
N GLU A 225 17.66 10.95 -8.57
CA GLU A 225 18.18 9.57 -8.55
C GLU A 225 19.34 9.36 -9.54
N GLU A 226 19.32 10.00 -10.73
CA GLU A 226 20.41 9.93 -11.69
C GLU A 226 21.74 10.55 -11.20
N LYS A 227 21.69 11.41 -10.17
CA LYS A 227 22.85 12.10 -9.60
C LYS A 227 23.40 11.44 -8.33
N SER A 228 22.75 10.42 -7.83
CA SER A 228 23.05 9.73 -6.57
C SER A 228 23.79 8.42 -6.80
#